data_0ec67df9b076ddfc342d41f816381e33
#
_entry.id   0ec67df9b076ddfc342d41f816381e33
#
_cell.length_a   1.000
_cell.length_b   1.000
_cell.length_c   1.000
_cell.angle_alpha   90.00
_cell.angle_beta   90.00
_cell.angle_gamma   90.00
#
_symmetry.space_group_name_H-M   'P 1'
#
loop_
_entity.id
_entity.type
_entity.pdbx_description
1 polymer ?
#
loop_
_entity_poly.entity_id
_entity_poly.type
_entity_poly.pdbx_seq_one_letter_code
_entity_poly.pdbx_strand_id
1 'polypeptide(L)'
;MGKVIIWYGGVLPPCKIREIDYDLIIIARSVYEKEITNDLVNKYGVDESKIVVYQPQTHGITWEDERIVMLRKCISLMKERDIRGDMAEVGVYTGEFAKLFNRYYPDRKLYLFDTFEGFDSERDAVNAVDIDNFKDTSIDIVLNKMKNPKNCIVRKGYFPDTAYGIDGDFALVSLDCDLYNPILAGLEFFYPKLVHGGYIFVHDFGSYHYEDVKKAVFEFCGRNNAIIFPLTDICLSIVVSK
;
A
#
# COMPACT_ATOMS: atom_id res chain seq x y z
N MET A 1 -26.31 22.03 22.82
CA MET A 1 -25.11 21.17 22.57
C MET A 1 -25.36 20.47 21.24
N GLY A 2 -24.60 20.78 20.23
CA GLY A 2 -24.75 20.17 18.89
C GLY A 2 -24.36 18.68 18.91
N LYS A 3 -25.08 17.88 18.13
CA LYS A 3 -24.80 16.45 17.97
C LYS A 3 -23.81 16.26 16.82
N VAL A 4 -22.63 15.79 17.12
CA VAL A 4 -21.55 15.54 16.17
C VAL A 4 -21.40 14.04 15.97
N ILE A 5 -21.38 13.60 14.72
CA ILE A 5 -21.00 12.23 14.36
C ILE A 5 -19.58 12.25 13.86
N ILE A 6 -18.70 11.50 14.53
CA ILE A 6 -17.35 11.24 14.07
C ILE A 6 -17.38 9.86 13.44
N TRP A 7 -17.12 9.79 12.13
CA TRP A 7 -17.00 8.52 11.45
C TRP A 7 -15.55 8.03 11.47
N TYR A 8 -15.32 6.93 12.16
CA TYR A 8 -14.20 6.02 11.94
C TYR A 8 -14.77 4.83 11.19
N GLY A 9 -14.26 4.53 10.00
CA GLY A 9 -14.75 3.42 9.19
C GLY A 9 -14.92 2.14 10.04
N GLY A 10 -16.11 1.59 10.10
CA GLY A 10 -16.38 0.27 10.66
C GLY A 10 -17.35 0.14 11.83
N VAL A 11 -17.94 1.22 12.39
CA VAL A 11 -18.85 1.07 13.55
C VAL A 11 -20.33 0.94 13.14
N LEU A 12 -20.75 1.59 12.07
CA LEU A 12 -22.12 1.46 11.51
C LEU A 12 -22.05 1.56 9.98
N PRO A 13 -22.85 0.78 9.25
CA PRO A 13 -22.91 0.92 7.80
C PRO A 13 -23.43 2.32 7.42
N PRO A 14 -22.89 2.93 6.35
CA PRO A 14 -23.22 4.31 5.95
C PRO A 14 -24.73 4.58 5.77
N CYS A 15 -25.51 3.57 5.38
CA CYS A 15 -26.95 3.69 5.22
C CYS A 15 -27.69 4.08 6.52
N LYS A 16 -27.09 3.78 7.68
CA LYS A 16 -27.66 4.12 8.99
C LYS A 16 -27.61 5.61 9.29
N ILE A 17 -26.86 6.41 8.53
CA ILE A 17 -26.80 7.85 8.73
C ILE A 17 -28.17 8.53 8.59
N ARG A 18 -29.08 7.94 7.82
CA ARG A 18 -30.47 8.43 7.65
C ARG A 18 -31.32 8.24 8.90
N GLU A 19 -30.91 7.36 9.80
CA GLU A 19 -31.64 7.02 11.03
C GLU A 19 -31.09 7.80 12.26
N ILE A 20 -30.03 8.59 12.06
CA ILE A 20 -29.34 9.29 13.12
C ILE A 20 -29.61 10.79 13.00
N ASP A 21 -29.95 11.41 14.11
CA ASP A 21 -30.08 12.85 14.21
C ASP A 21 -28.72 13.49 14.49
N TYR A 22 -28.25 14.35 13.56
CA TYR A 22 -26.94 15.00 13.65
C TYR A 22 -26.98 16.44 13.13
N ASP A 23 -26.15 17.27 13.73
CA ASP A 23 -25.90 18.64 13.27
C ASP A 23 -24.70 18.71 12.30
N LEU A 24 -23.69 17.88 12.51
CA LEU A 24 -22.45 17.88 11.78
C LEU A 24 -21.90 16.46 11.62
N ILE A 25 -21.33 16.18 10.47
CA ILE A 25 -20.54 14.97 10.18
C ILE A 25 -19.09 15.39 10.04
N ILE A 26 -18.20 14.78 10.82
CA ILE A 26 -16.77 14.99 10.70
C ILE A 26 -16.16 13.76 10.03
N ILE A 27 -15.60 13.95 8.84
CA ILE A 27 -14.75 12.96 8.21
C ILE A 27 -13.35 13.16 8.77
N ALA A 28 -12.89 12.21 9.60
CA ALA A 28 -11.49 12.16 9.99
C ALA A 28 -10.64 11.90 8.73
N ARG A 29 -9.42 12.46 8.69
CA ARG A 29 -8.52 12.35 7.53
C ARG A 29 -8.50 10.94 6.97
N SER A 30 -8.83 10.82 5.69
CA SER A 30 -8.82 9.57 4.95
C SER A 30 -8.33 9.83 3.52
N VAL A 31 -7.64 8.88 2.94
CA VAL A 31 -7.31 8.91 1.50
C VAL A 31 -8.57 8.87 0.64
N TYR A 32 -9.67 8.37 1.20
CA TYR A 32 -10.99 8.25 0.57
C TYR A 32 -11.93 9.42 0.91
N GLU A 33 -11.44 10.54 1.44
CA GLU A 33 -12.29 11.67 1.87
C GLU A 33 -13.25 12.17 0.78
N LYS A 34 -12.79 12.24 -0.47
CA LYS A 34 -13.58 12.68 -1.62
C LYS A 34 -14.68 11.67 -1.95
N GLU A 35 -14.35 10.39 -1.92
CA GLU A 35 -15.28 9.30 -2.19
C GLU A 35 -16.34 9.22 -1.09
N ILE A 36 -15.91 9.28 0.17
CA ILE A 36 -16.80 9.29 1.33
C ILE A 36 -17.75 10.50 1.27
N THR A 37 -17.24 11.69 0.97
CA THR A 37 -18.05 12.91 0.82
C THR A 37 -19.06 12.74 -0.31
N ASN A 38 -18.62 12.26 -1.47
CA ASN A 38 -19.47 12.02 -2.63
C ASN A 38 -20.58 11.01 -2.33
N ASP A 39 -20.26 9.91 -1.66
CA ASP A 39 -21.25 8.91 -1.24
C ASP A 39 -22.24 9.47 -0.24
N LEU A 40 -21.77 10.23 0.77
CA LEU A 40 -22.64 10.86 1.75
C LEU A 40 -23.67 11.78 1.09
N VAL A 41 -23.24 12.60 0.16
CA VAL A 41 -24.11 13.56 -0.55
C VAL A 41 -25.02 12.83 -1.54
N ASN A 42 -24.46 12.08 -2.49
CA ASN A 42 -25.21 11.57 -3.65
C ASN A 42 -25.97 10.28 -3.36
N LYS A 43 -25.44 9.42 -2.49
CA LYS A 43 -26.05 8.11 -2.20
C LYS A 43 -26.92 8.13 -0.95
N TYR A 44 -26.53 8.91 0.06
CA TYR A 44 -27.24 8.95 1.34
C TYR A 44 -28.02 10.24 1.59
N GLY A 45 -27.88 11.25 0.71
CA GLY A 45 -28.65 12.50 0.73
C GLY A 45 -28.27 13.44 1.88
N VAL A 46 -27.03 13.38 2.32
CA VAL A 46 -26.50 14.28 3.36
C VAL A 46 -26.31 15.67 2.77
N ASP A 47 -26.70 16.71 3.51
CA ASP A 47 -26.42 18.10 3.14
C ASP A 47 -24.90 18.34 3.22
N GLU A 48 -24.27 18.71 2.12
CA GLU A 48 -22.83 18.94 2.04
C GLU A 48 -22.34 20.00 3.05
N SER A 49 -23.20 20.99 3.37
CA SER A 49 -22.88 22.01 4.38
C SER A 49 -22.70 21.47 5.80
N LYS A 50 -23.19 20.26 6.06
CA LYS A 50 -23.01 19.54 7.30
C LYS A 50 -21.80 18.63 7.35
N ILE A 51 -21.04 18.53 6.26
CA ILE A 51 -19.85 17.67 6.17
C ILE A 51 -18.61 18.53 6.38
N VAL A 52 -17.80 18.17 7.37
CA VAL A 52 -16.49 18.78 7.61
C VAL A 52 -15.42 17.71 7.49
N VAL A 53 -14.51 17.92 6.57
CA VAL A 53 -13.28 17.12 6.51
C VAL A 53 -12.32 17.68 7.54
N TYR A 54 -12.08 16.93 8.61
CA TYR A 54 -11.14 17.33 9.64
C TYR A 54 -9.71 17.16 9.13
N GLN A 55 -9.06 18.30 8.92
CA GLN A 55 -7.63 18.35 8.68
C GLN A 55 -6.95 18.82 9.97
N PRO A 56 -6.26 17.94 10.70
CA PRO A 56 -5.56 18.36 11.91
C PRO A 56 -4.57 19.49 11.57
N GLN A 57 -4.66 20.58 12.33
CA GLN A 57 -3.70 21.66 12.21
C GLN A 57 -2.35 21.19 12.72
N THR A 58 -1.37 21.11 11.85
CA THR A 58 -0.12 20.42 12.13
C THR A 58 1.01 21.34 12.57
N HIS A 59 0.72 22.61 12.87
CA HIS A 59 1.73 23.61 13.28
C HIS A 59 3.00 23.54 12.42
N GLY A 60 2.84 23.46 11.09
CA GLY A 60 3.95 23.37 10.13
C GLY A 60 4.45 21.94 9.88
N ILE A 61 3.89 20.92 10.54
CA ILE A 61 4.12 19.54 10.18
C ILE A 61 3.17 19.20 9.03
N THR A 62 3.69 18.98 7.84
CA THR A 62 2.95 18.40 6.73
C THR A 62 2.72 16.92 7.04
N TRP A 63 1.47 16.48 7.04
CA TRP A 63 1.15 15.07 7.13
C TRP A 63 1.61 14.40 5.83
N GLU A 64 2.65 13.62 5.90
CA GLU A 64 2.97 12.64 4.89
C GLU A 64 2.46 11.28 5.37
N ASP A 65 2.16 10.42 4.40
CA ASP A 65 1.95 9.00 4.65
C ASP A 65 3.17 8.47 5.44
N GLU A 66 2.94 7.88 6.60
CA GLU A 66 3.98 7.36 7.48
C GLU A 66 4.84 6.32 6.78
N ARG A 67 4.27 5.56 5.84
CA ARG A 67 5.00 4.64 4.96
C ARG A 67 6.07 5.39 4.14
N ILE A 68 5.74 6.57 3.61
CA ILE A 68 6.69 7.41 2.87
C ILE A 68 7.76 7.99 3.81
N VAL A 69 7.37 8.41 5.02
CA VAL A 69 8.33 8.90 6.02
C VAL A 69 9.32 7.80 6.40
N MET A 70 8.82 6.58 6.65
CA MET A 70 9.68 5.43 6.94
C MET A 70 10.58 5.08 5.77
N LEU A 71 10.04 5.06 4.54
CA LEU A 71 10.83 4.84 3.34
C LEU A 71 12.02 5.80 3.25
N ARG A 72 11.81 7.09 3.50
CA ARG A 72 12.90 8.09 3.50
C ARG A 72 13.95 7.80 4.56
N LYS A 73 13.54 7.36 5.75
CA LYS A 73 14.47 6.97 6.83
C LYS A 73 15.29 5.74 6.44
N CYS A 74 14.65 4.71 5.90
CA CYS A 74 15.35 3.53 5.39
C CYS A 74 16.34 3.90 4.29
N ILE A 75 15.93 4.74 3.33
CA ILE A 75 16.81 5.23 2.25
C ILE A 75 18.00 6.03 2.80
N SER A 76 17.81 6.88 3.83
CA SER A 76 18.92 7.59 4.48
C SER A 76 19.93 6.62 5.07
N LEU A 77 19.45 5.64 5.84
CA LEU A 77 20.30 4.61 6.45
C LEU A 77 21.02 3.76 5.39
N MET A 78 20.33 3.40 4.32
CA MET A 78 20.94 2.66 3.21
C MET A 78 22.06 3.45 2.54
N LYS A 79 21.89 4.77 2.37
CA LYS A 79 22.93 5.65 1.81
C LYS A 79 24.13 5.80 2.74
N GLU A 80 23.89 6.04 4.03
CA GLU A 80 24.93 6.18 5.04
C GLU A 80 25.81 4.91 5.17
N ARG A 81 25.20 3.74 4.95
CA ARG A 81 25.86 2.43 5.08
C ARG A 81 26.29 1.82 3.75
N ASP A 82 26.16 2.55 2.64
CA ASP A 82 26.42 2.08 1.25
C ASP A 82 25.74 0.72 0.95
N ILE A 83 24.49 0.55 1.39
CA ILE A 83 23.70 -0.66 1.10
C ILE A 83 23.36 -0.69 -0.36
N ARG A 84 23.83 -1.71 -1.07
CA ARG A 84 23.62 -1.90 -2.52
C ARG A 84 22.70 -3.07 -2.77
N GLY A 85 22.02 -3.04 -3.90
CA GLY A 85 21.10 -4.07 -4.36
C GLY A 85 20.02 -3.46 -5.25
N ASP A 86 19.32 -4.32 -5.96
CA ASP A 86 18.20 -3.95 -6.80
C ASP A 86 16.96 -3.61 -5.95
N MET A 87 15.92 -3.12 -6.59
CA MET A 87 14.66 -2.76 -5.95
C MET A 87 13.51 -3.51 -6.63
N ALA A 88 12.42 -3.72 -5.91
CA ALA A 88 11.23 -4.34 -6.46
C ALA A 88 9.94 -3.79 -5.83
N GLU A 89 8.86 -3.82 -6.59
CA GLU A 89 7.51 -3.69 -6.10
C GLU A 89 6.63 -4.77 -6.71
N VAL A 90 5.86 -5.46 -5.86
CA VAL A 90 4.82 -6.43 -6.24
C VAL A 90 3.48 -5.82 -5.89
N GLY A 91 2.59 -5.68 -6.89
CA GLY A 91 1.39 -4.86 -6.79
C GLY A 91 1.74 -3.39 -7.03
N VAL A 92 1.98 -3.04 -8.29
CA VAL A 92 2.45 -1.70 -8.67
C VAL A 92 1.29 -0.74 -8.87
N TYR A 93 0.14 -1.24 -9.33
CA TYR A 93 -1.05 -0.46 -9.69
C TYR A 93 -0.69 0.73 -10.59
N THR A 94 -0.85 1.97 -10.11
CA THR A 94 -0.50 3.19 -10.88
C THR A 94 0.92 3.68 -10.64
N GLY A 95 1.74 2.98 -9.83
CA GLY A 95 3.15 3.26 -9.61
C GLY A 95 3.46 4.39 -8.61
N GLU A 96 2.51 4.73 -7.74
CA GLU A 96 2.69 5.84 -6.80
C GLU A 96 3.79 5.60 -5.75
N PHE A 97 3.99 4.38 -5.33
CA PHE A 97 5.05 4.04 -4.40
C PHE A 97 6.35 3.68 -5.14
N ALA A 98 6.27 2.92 -6.25
CA ALA A 98 7.40 2.59 -7.12
C ALA A 98 8.17 3.83 -7.61
N LYS A 99 7.45 4.92 -7.96
CA LYS A 99 8.09 6.17 -8.41
C LYS A 99 9.05 6.75 -7.38
N LEU A 100 8.79 6.53 -6.08
CA LEU A 100 9.66 6.99 -5.02
C LEU A 100 10.98 6.21 -5.01
N PHE A 101 10.93 4.88 -5.19
CA PHE A 101 12.12 4.05 -5.32
C PHE A 101 12.99 4.52 -6.47
N ASN A 102 12.40 4.65 -7.66
CA ASN A 102 13.09 5.11 -8.86
C ASN A 102 13.61 6.56 -8.72
N ARG A 103 12.90 7.42 -8.00
CA ARG A 103 13.33 8.79 -7.75
C ARG A 103 14.57 8.87 -6.85
N TYR A 104 14.62 8.04 -5.80
CA TYR A 104 15.72 8.07 -4.82
C TYR A 104 16.97 7.33 -5.30
N TYR A 105 16.78 6.30 -6.13
CA TYR A 105 17.83 5.48 -6.70
C TYR A 105 17.63 5.28 -8.22
N PRO A 106 17.74 6.37 -9.02
CA PRO A 106 17.44 6.30 -10.46
C PRO A 106 18.39 5.41 -11.25
N ASP A 107 19.55 5.06 -10.69
CA ASP A 107 20.58 4.24 -11.33
C ASP A 107 20.49 2.75 -10.98
N ARG A 108 19.60 2.37 -10.05
CA ARG A 108 19.36 0.98 -9.68
C ARG A 108 18.25 0.37 -10.53
N LYS A 109 18.32 -0.93 -10.75
CA LYS A 109 17.21 -1.66 -11.36
C LYS A 109 16.02 -1.65 -10.39
N LEU A 110 14.84 -1.41 -10.95
CA LEU A 110 13.56 -1.50 -10.25
C LEU A 110 12.69 -2.51 -11.00
N TYR A 111 12.46 -3.66 -10.39
CA TYR A 111 11.53 -4.66 -10.89
C TYR A 111 10.11 -4.30 -10.50
N LEU A 112 9.20 -4.29 -11.47
CA LEU A 112 7.81 -3.90 -11.33
C LEU A 112 6.92 -5.09 -11.70
N PHE A 113 6.35 -5.74 -10.70
CA PHE A 113 5.50 -6.91 -10.85
C PHE A 113 4.04 -6.53 -10.67
N ASP A 114 3.26 -6.72 -11.71
CA ASP A 114 1.81 -6.47 -11.68
C ASP A 114 1.14 -7.20 -12.84
N THR A 115 -0.12 -7.55 -12.68
CA THR A 115 -0.95 -8.04 -13.79
C THR A 115 -1.25 -6.92 -14.77
N PHE A 116 -1.39 -5.68 -14.29
CA PHE A 116 -1.93 -4.51 -15.00
C PHE A 116 -3.35 -4.75 -15.53
N GLU A 117 -4.07 -5.67 -14.91
CA GLU A 117 -5.41 -6.12 -15.26
C GLU A 117 -6.31 -6.29 -14.03
N GLY A 118 -5.78 -5.90 -12.84
CA GLY A 118 -6.44 -6.11 -11.54
C GLY A 118 -6.26 -7.53 -11.03
N PHE A 119 -7.19 -7.98 -10.20
CA PHE A 119 -7.16 -9.33 -9.63
C PHE A 119 -7.46 -10.41 -10.68
N ASP A 120 -6.84 -11.58 -10.52
CA ASP A 120 -7.11 -12.76 -11.33
C ASP A 120 -8.28 -13.54 -10.72
N SER A 121 -9.41 -13.59 -11.42
CA SER A 121 -10.65 -14.22 -10.95
C SER A 121 -10.56 -15.74 -10.73
N GLU A 122 -9.57 -16.40 -11.31
CA GLU A 122 -9.37 -17.84 -11.19
C GLU A 122 -8.37 -18.19 -10.07
N ARG A 123 -7.40 -17.32 -9.83
CA ARG A 123 -6.28 -17.57 -8.91
C ARG A 123 -6.42 -16.86 -7.58
N ASP A 124 -7.10 -15.72 -7.59
CA ASP A 124 -7.27 -14.85 -6.43
C ASP A 124 -8.60 -15.12 -5.73
N ALA A 125 -8.54 -15.47 -4.45
CA ALA A 125 -9.73 -15.65 -3.62
C ALA A 125 -10.24 -14.28 -3.11
N VAL A 126 -10.65 -13.41 -4.03
CA VAL A 126 -11.22 -12.10 -3.70
C VAL A 126 -12.74 -12.14 -3.67
N ASN A 127 -13.33 -11.24 -2.89
CA ASN A 127 -14.77 -11.04 -2.91
C ASN A 127 -15.21 -10.49 -4.27
N ALA A 128 -16.43 -10.83 -4.70
CA ALA A 128 -16.98 -10.35 -5.99
C ALA A 128 -17.02 -8.81 -6.11
N VAL A 129 -17.00 -8.09 -4.98
CA VAL A 129 -16.97 -6.62 -4.93
C VAL A 129 -15.60 -6.06 -5.30
N ASP A 130 -14.53 -6.83 -5.08
CA ASP A 130 -13.16 -6.37 -5.25
C ASP A 130 -12.55 -6.80 -6.58
N ILE A 131 -13.16 -7.77 -7.28
CA ILE A 131 -12.61 -8.35 -8.50
C ILE A 131 -12.39 -7.32 -9.64
N ASP A 132 -13.14 -6.23 -9.63
CA ASP A 132 -13.02 -5.14 -10.61
C ASP A 132 -12.07 -4.01 -10.18
N ASN A 133 -11.49 -4.11 -8.98
CA ASN A 133 -10.55 -3.12 -8.49
C ASN A 133 -9.21 -3.19 -9.25
N PHE A 134 -8.50 -2.06 -9.27
CA PHE A 134 -7.14 -1.92 -9.81
C PHE A 134 -6.97 -2.19 -11.31
N LYS A 135 -8.07 -2.14 -12.10
CA LYS A 135 -8.04 -2.31 -13.56
C LYS A 135 -7.70 -1.02 -14.32
N ASP A 136 -7.79 0.14 -13.68
CA ASP A 136 -7.56 1.47 -14.25
C ASP A 136 -6.07 1.83 -14.26
N THR A 137 -5.22 0.89 -14.64
CA THR A 137 -3.78 1.05 -14.72
C THR A 137 -3.21 0.54 -16.05
N SER A 138 -1.97 0.88 -16.33
CA SER A 138 -1.20 0.34 -17.46
C SER A 138 0.31 0.54 -17.25
N ILE A 139 1.10 -0.21 -18.00
CA ILE A 139 2.56 -0.06 -18.02
C ILE A 139 2.96 1.37 -18.36
N ASP A 140 2.29 2.01 -19.31
CA ASP A 140 2.58 3.38 -19.73
C ASP A 140 2.28 4.39 -18.62
N ILE A 141 1.15 4.24 -17.90
CA ILE A 141 0.83 5.08 -16.73
C ILE A 141 1.95 5.01 -15.70
N VAL A 142 2.43 3.81 -15.40
CA VAL A 142 3.50 3.59 -14.42
C VAL A 142 4.82 4.16 -14.90
N LEU A 143 5.27 3.81 -16.11
CA LEU A 143 6.58 4.24 -16.63
C LEU A 143 6.66 5.76 -16.82
N ASN A 144 5.56 6.43 -17.17
CA ASN A 144 5.50 7.89 -17.29
C ASN A 144 5.72 8.64 -15.98
N LYS A 145 5.53 7.98 -14.83
CA LYS A 145 5.81 8.54 -13.50
C LYS A 145 7.26 8.37 -13.04
N MET A 146 8.02 7.51 -13.71
CA MET A 146 9.39 7.16 -13.31
C MET A 146 10.37 8.27 -13.74
N LYS A 147 11.30 8.59 -12.85
CA LYS A 147 12.41 9.51 -13.14
C LYS A 147 13.38 8.94 -14.17
N ASN A 148 13.63 7.63 -14.09
CA ASN A 148 14.48 6.90 -15.03
C ASN A 148 13.80 5.58 -15.44
N PRO A 149 12.87 5.61 -16.40
CA PRO A 149 12.13 4.41 -16.81
C PRO A 149 13.02 3.35 -17.47
N LYS A 150 14.21 3.71 -17.94
CA LYS A 150 15.15 2.74 -18.57
C LYS A 150 15.67 1.69 -17.59
N ASN A 151 15.68 2.00 -16.30
CA ASN A 151 16.09 1.07 -15.24
C ASN A 151 14.91 0.33 -14.60
N CYS A 152 13.69 0.55 -15.09
CA CYS A 152 12.51 -0.20 -14.69
C CYS A 152 12.41 -1.48 -15.56
N ILE A 153 12.26 -2.62 -14.88
CA ILE A 153 12.10 -3.93 -15.50
C ILE A 153 10.68 -4.40 -15.20
N VAL A 154 9.80 -4.20 -16.16
CA VAL A 154 8.39 -4.59 -16.02
C VAL A 154 8.25 -6.10 -16.17
N ARG A 155 7.54 -6.72 -15.25
CA ARG A 155 7.21 -8.13 -15.18
C ARG A 155 5.69 -8.27 -15.15
N LYS A 156 5.05 -8.07 -16.32
CA LYS A 156 3.61 -8.20 -16.45
C LYS A 156 3.16 -9.65 -16.28
N GLY A 157 2.20 -9.86 -15.41
CA GLY A 157 1.55 -11.13 -15.13
C GLY A 157 1.47 -11.45 -13.65
N TYR A 158 0.99 -12.63 -13.35
CA TYR A 158 0.76 -13.07 -11.97
C TYR A 158 2.10 -13.36 -11.25
N PHE A 159 2.22 -12.83 -10.03
CA PHE A 159 3.34 -13.15 -9.14
C PHE A 159 2.97 -14.40 -8.30
N PRO A 160 3.89 -15.40 -8.11
CA PRO A 160 5.33 -15.35 -8.38
C PRO A 160 5.79 -15.87 -9.76
N ASP A 161 4.91 -16.23 -10.68
CA ASP A 161 5.31 -16.80 -11.98
C ASP A 161 6.26 -15.88 -12.75
N THR A 162 6.03 -14.56 -12.63
CA THR A 162 6.83 -13.53 -13.29
C THR A 162 8.20 -13.29 -12.64
N ALA A 163 8.47 -13.90 -11.49
CA ALA A 163 9.76 -13.81 -10.80
C ALA A 163 10.82 -14.79 -11.33
N TYR A 164 10.43 -15.69 -12.23
CA TYR A 164 11.36 -16.67 -12.80
C TYR A 164 12.59 -16.03 -13.46
N GLY A 165 13.76 -16.61 -13.18
CA GLY A 165 15.05 -16.17 -13.77
C GLY A 165 15.64 -14.90 -13.13
N ILE A 166 15.17 -14.48 -11.98
CA ILE A 166 15.72 -13.33 -11.24
C ILE A 166 16.58 -13.84 -10.07
N ASP A 167 17.89 -13.66 -10.19
CA ASP A 167 18.89 -14.12 -9.20
C ASP A 167 19.61 -12.97 -8.49
N GLY A 168 19.16 -11.73 -8.66
CA GLY A 168 19.80 -10.54 -8.08
C GLY A 168 19.56 -10.41 -6.56
N ASP A 169 20.45 -9.65 -5.92
CA ASP A 169 20.29 -9.21 -4.53
C ASP A 169 19.42 -7.96 -4.48
N PHE A 170 18.52 -7.89 -3.51
CA PHE A 170 17.60 -6.77 -3.32
C PHE A 170 17.94 -5.99 -2.07
N ALA A 171 17.84 -4.66 -2.15
CA ALA A 171 18.04 -3.79 -1.00
C ALA A 171 16.73 -3.13 -0.53
N LEU A 172 15.75 -2.99 -1.43
CA LEU A 172 14.48 -2.34 -1.12
C LEU A 172 13.35 -3.00 -1.91
N VAL A 173 12.36 -3.51 -1.20
CA VAL A 173 11.21 -4.22 -1.78
C VAL A 173 9.91 -3.65 -1.19
N SER A 174 8.86 -3.55 -2.01
CA SER A 174 7.48 -3.33 -1.57
C SER A 174 6.63 -4.52 -1.97
N LEU A 175 5.83 -5.01 -1.05
CA LEU A 175 4.79 -6.01 -1.27
C LEU A 175 3.44 -5.33 -0.97
N ASP A 176 2.66 -5.05 -2.00
CA ASP A 176 1.40 -4.30 -1.96
C ASP A 176 0.37 -4.98 -2.89
N CYS A 177 0.12 -6.25 -2.63
CA CYS A 177 -0.69 -7.12 -3.48
C CYS A 177 -1.89 -7.74 -2.76
N ASP A 178 -2.27 -7.20 -1.60
CA ASP A 178 -3.53 -7.37 -0.88
C ASP A 178 -3.90 -8.81 -0.43
N LEU A 179 -3.30 -9.83 -1.04
CA LEU A 179 -3.74 -11.21 -0.91
C LEU A 179 -2.68 -12.11 -0.26
N TYR A 180 -3.15 -13.15 0.43
CA TYR A 180 -2.31 -14.09 1.15
C TYR A 180 -1.20 -14.72 0.28
N ASN A 181 -1.59 -15.32 -0.87
CA ASN A 181 -0.65 -16.08 -1.69
C ASN A 181 0.50 -15.21 -2.25
N PRO A 182 0.23 -14.08 -2.91
CA PRO A 182 1.31 -13.26 -3.46
C PRO A 182 2.16 -12.58 -2.36
N ILE A 183 1.58 -12.23 -1.19
CA ILE A 183 2.37 -11.71 -0.05
C ILE A 183 3.32 -12.79 0.49
N LEU A 184 2.82 -14.00 0.75
CA LEU A 184 3.66 -15.10 1.25
C LEU A 184 4.76 -15.43 0.24
N ALA A 185 4.41 -15.60 -1.04
CA ALA A 185 5.36 -15.86 -2.11
C ALA A 185 6.40 -14.73 -2.25
N GLY A 186 5.98 -13.47 -2.11
CA GLY A 186 6.86 -12.31 -2.12
C GLY A 186 7.89 -12.35 -0.99
N LEU A 187 7.45 -12.62 0.22
CA LEU A 187 8.35 -12.77 1.37
C LEU A 187 9.32 -13.94 1.18
N GLU A 188 8.82 -15.11 0.75
CA GLU A 188 9.65 -16.30 0.49
C GLU A 188 10.66 -16.09 -0.64
N PHE A 189 10.32 -15.32 -1.67
CA PHE A 189 11.19 -15.02 -2.79
C PHE A 189 12.24 -13.95 -2.45
N PHE A 190 11.82 -12.82 -1.86
CA PHE A 190 12.71 -11.67 -1.66
C PHE A 190 13.54 -11.74 -0.38
N TYR A 191 13.03 -12.30 0.70
CA TYR A 191 13.76 -12.32 1.98
C TYR A 191 15.10 -13.05 1.90
N PRO A 192 15.23 -14.25 1.27
CA PRO A 192 16.54 -14.88 1.09
C PRO A 192 17.52 -14.02 0.28
N LYS A 193 17.02 -13.27 -0.70
CA LYS A 193 17.77 -12.37 -1.59
C LYS A 193 17.94 -10.95 -1.04
N LEU A 194 17.36 -10.66 0.12
CA LEU A 194 17.51 -9.35 0.75
C LEU A 194 18.92 -9.22 1.30
N VAL A 195 19.61 -8.15 0.93
CA VAL A 195 20.95 -7.84 1.46
C VAL A 195 20.86 -7.44 2.92
N HIS A 196 21.94 -7.61 3.65
CA HIS A 196 22.02 -7.14 5.05
C HIS A 196 21.84 -5.62 5.11
N GLY A 197 20.88 -5.15 5.91
CA GLY A 197 20.47 -3.75 5.99
C GLY A 197 19.51 -3.30 4.89
N GLY A 198 18.96 -4.25 4.11
CA GLY A 198 17.86 -4.03 3.21
C GLY A 198 16.50 -4.11 3.91
N TYR A 199 15.45 -3.69 3.21
CA TYR A 199 14.10 -3.57 3.76
C TYR A 199 13.05 -4.11 2.80
N ILE A 200 12.05 -4.83 3.35
CA ILE A 200 10.82 -5.20 2.66
C ILE A 200 9.66 -4.48 3.36
N PHE A 201 8.98 -3.62 2.65
CA PHE A 201 7.73 -3.00 3.08
C PHE A 201 6.58 -3.93 2.72
N VAL A 202 5.68 -4.18 3.65
CA VAL A 202 4.45 -4.95 3.39
C VAL A 202 3.27 -4.06 3.75
N HIS A 203 2.44 -3.74 2.76
CA HIS A 203 1.24 -2.94 2.91
C HIS A 203 0.11 -3.81 3.49
N ASP A 204 -0.95 -3.16 3.98
CA ASP A 204 -2.20 -3.79 4.45
C ASP A 204 -2.09 -4.83 5.58
N PHE A 205 -0.96 -4.90 6.28
CA PHE A 205 -0.79 -5.84 7.39
C PHE A 205 -1.86 -5.70 8.49
N GLY A 206 -2.29 -4.48 8.78
CA GLY A 206 -3.33 -4.18 9.77
C GLY A 206 -4.70 -3.87 9.14
N SER A 207 -4.85 -4.03 7.84
CA SER A 207 -6.10 -3.79 7.14
C SER A 207 -7.19 -4.77 7.58
N TYR A 208 -8.36 -4.24 7.91
CA TYR A 208 -9.55 -5.08 8.16
C TYR A 208 -10.15 -5.63 6.86
N HIS A 209 -9.80 -5.06 5.73
CA HIS A 209 -10.31 -5.49 4.43
C HIS A 209 -9.48 -6.66 3.88
N TYR A 210 -8.16 -6.62 4.12
CA TYR A 210 -7.19 -7.62 3.64
C TYR A 210 -6.52 -8.37 4.80
N GLU A 211 -7.34 -8.98 5.69
CA GLU A 211 -6.85 -9.71 6.87
C GLU A 211 -5.87 -10.84 6.55
N ASP A 212 -5.92 -11.36 5.34
CA ASP A 212 -5.08 -12.46 4.89
C ASP A 212 -3.61 -12.07 4.72
N VAL A 213 -3.31 -10.78 4.50
CA VAL A 213 -1.93 -10.25 4.51
C VAL A 213 -1.25 -10.54 5.85
N LYS A 214 -1.96 -10.29 6.95
CA LYS A 214 -1.45 -10.54 8.30
C LYS A 214 -1.16 -12.02 8.55
N LYS A 215 -2.01 -12.91 8.04
CA LYS A 215 -1.81 -14.37 8.15
C LYS A 215 -0.54 -14.80 7.41
N ALA A 216 -0.35 -14.32 6.16
CA ALA A 216 0.82 -14.62 5.36
C ALA A 216 2.12 -14.16 6.05
N VAL A 217 2.13 -12.94 6.59
CA VAL A 217 3.30 -12.40 7.30
C VAL A 217 3.63 -13.22 8.54
N PHE A 218 2.63 -13.55 9.39
CA PHE A 218 2.88 -14.32 10.60
C PHE A 218 3.35 -15.75 10.29
N GLU A 219 2.81 -16.37 9.24
CA GLU A 219 3.28 -17.67 8.80
C GLU A 219 4.74 -17.62 8.36
N PHE A 220 5.09 -16.64 7.53
CA PHE A 220 6.47 -16.43 7.09
C PHE A 220 7.42 -16.19 8.27
N CYS A 221 7.07 -15.26 9.17
CA CYS A 221 7.91 -14.90 10.32
C CYS A 221 8.11 -16.07 11.29
N GLY A 222 7.06 -16.88 11.51
CA GLY A 222 7.16 -18.07 12.35
C GLY A 222 8.12 -19.14 11.81
N ARG A 223 8.24 -19.24 10.47
CA ARG A 223 9.16 -20.19 9.83
C ARG A 223 10.61 -19.68 9.76
N ASN A 224 10.81 -18.36 9.67
CA ASN A 224 12.10 -17.75 9.33
C ASN A 224 12.73 -16.94 10.46
N ASN A 225 12.10 -16.84 11.64
CA ASN A 225 12.49 -15.94 12.73
C ASN A 225 12.69 -14.49 12.27
N ALA A 226 11.94 -14.05 11.27
CA ALA A 226 12.02 -12.71 10.75
C ALA A 226 11.39 -11.71 11.72
N ILE A 227 12.03 -10.55 11.89
CA ILE A 227 11.55 -9.47 12.76
C ILE A 227 10.76 -8.48 11.92
N ILE A 228 9.60 -8.08 12.41
CA ILE A 228 8.74 -7.07 11.80
C ILE A 228 8.71 -5.81 12.66
N PHE A 229 8.68 -4.65 12.00
CA PHE A 229 8.48 -3.34 12.61
C PHE A 229 7.17 -2.74 12.11
N PRO A 230 6.13 -2.62 12.96
CA PRO A 230 4.86 -2.04 12.54
C PRO A 230 5.01 -0.53 12.30
N LEU A 231 4.33 -0.02 11.29
CA LEU A 231 4.17 1.40 11.03
C LEU A 231 2.83 1.90 11.56
N THR A 232 2.68 3.20 11.64
CA THR A 232 1.46 3.85 12.16
C THR A 232 0.64 4.49 11.04
N ASP A 233 0.90 4.10 9.79
CA ASP A 233 0.10 4.49 8.64
C ASP A 233 -1.33 3.91 8.72
N ILE A 234 -2.21 4.37 7.85
CA ILE A 234 -3.64 4.02 7.90
C ILE A 234 -3.89 2.52 7.67
N CYS A 235 -3.03 1.87 6.90
CA CYS A 235 -3.12 0.44 6.61
C CYS A 235 -2.27 -0.41 7.57
N LEU A 236 -1.65 0.22 8.58
CA LEU A 236 -0.78 -0.43 9.55
C LEU A 236 0.26 -1.33 8.87
N SER A 237 0.94 -0.78 7.89
CA SER A 237 2.02 -1.44 7.16
C SER A 237 3.12 -1.92 8.11
N ILE A 238 3.93 -2.85 7.66
CA ILE A 238 5.11 -3.30 8.40
C ILE A 238 6.37 -3.22 7.54
N VAL A 239 7.50 -3.23 8.20
CA VAL A 239 8.82 -3.37 7.57
C VAL A 239 9.50 -4.62 8.10
N VAL A 240 10.00 -5.45 7.19
CA VAL A 240 10.85 -6.60 7.46
C VAL A 240 12.28 -6.26 7.06
N SER A 241 13.25 -6.56 7.89
CA SER A 241 14.67 -6.34 7.57
C SER A 241 15.51 -7.58 7.89
N LYS A 242 16.74 -7.60 7.37
CA LYS A 242 17.68 -8.70 7.54
C LYS A 242 19.02 -8.20 8.07
#